data_07e6b6b8aba01655f3bb211d01cb5882
#
_entry.id   07e6b6b8aba01655f3bb211d01cb5882
#
_cell.length_a   1.000
_cell.length_b   1.000
_cell.length_c   1.000
_cell.angle_alpha   90.00
_cell.angle_beta   90.00
_cell.angle_gamma   90.00
#
_symmetry.space_group_name_H-M   'P 1'
#
loop_
_entity.id
_entity.type
_entity.pdbx_description
1 polymer ?
#
loop_
_entity_poly.entity_id
_entity_poly.type
_entity_poly.pdbx_seq_one_letter_code
_entity_poly.pdbx_strand_id
1 'polypeptide(L)'
;LTPVSKMLRLATRAPGLGDPPSMRQVYRLGAQTEARMTDARQKVLAFLEEFAELSFTLKELSKAAGVTSSVVKGLVKLGAVAEVATPQDMPFAHLNPSLPGKSLSEDQAAAVAQLQANSAGYRTTLLKGVTGSGKTEVYLEAVASCLNEGRQALVLLPEIALTAEFLTRVEARFGARPAEWHSGVTMTERRRTWKMVGQGHAQMVVGARSALFLPFQDLGLIVVDEEHDSSYKQEDGVLYNARDMAVLRASLVGGQVVLASATPSLESWANVEAGKYTKIELKSRFGASVLPEMMAIDMRQETLPADRWIS
;
A
#
# COMPACT_ATOMS: atom_id res chain seq x y z
N LEU A 1 -23.76 -2.37 23.02
CA LEU A 1 -22.31 -2.66 22.95
C LEU A 1 -22.07 -3.77 21.93
N THR A 2 -21.16 -3.56 20.98
CA THR A 2 -20.80 -4.55 19.98
C THR A 2 -19.97 -5.68 20.63
N PRO A 3 -20.31 -6.97 20.40
CA PRO A 3 -19.50 -8.08 20.94
C PRO A 3 -18.05 -8.03 20.48
N VAL A 4 -17.11 -8.30 21.38
CA VAL A 4 -15.66 -8.32 21.10
C VAL A 4 -15.32 -9.24 19.92
N SER A 5 -16.01 -10.37 19.77
CA SER A 5 -15.83 -11.30 18.64
C SER A 5 -16.11 -10.66 17.27
N LYS A 6 -17.07 -9.74 17.18
CA LYS A 6 -17.33 -8.99 15.93
C LYS A 6 -16.21 -7.98 15.64
N MET A 7 -15.68 -7.34 16.68
CA MET A 7 -14.54 -6.42 16.53
C MET A 7 -13.27 -7.15 16.11
N LEU A 8 -12.97 -8.29 16.73
CA LEU A 8 -11.82 -9.13 16.34
C LEU A 8 -11.88 -9.56 14.88
N ARG A 9 -13.07 -9.84 14.34
CA ARG A 9 -13.25 -10.19 12.92
C ARG A 9 -12.81 -9.07 11.97
N LEU A 10 -12.81 -7.82 12.39
CA LEU A 10 -12.28 -6.72 11.55
C LEU A 10 -10.77 -6.86 11.37
N ALA A 11 -10.05 -7.24 12.42
CA ALA A 11 -8.61 -7.41 12.41
C ALA A 11 -8.16 -8.77 11.82
N THR A 12 -9.04 -9.79 11.83
CA THR A 12 -8.67 -11.18 11.50
C THR A 12 -9.44 -11.72 10.30
N ARG A 13 -9.69 -10.90 9.28
CA ARG A 13 -10.44 -11.29 8.07
C ARG A 13 -9.67 -12.17 7.08
N ALA A 14 -8.62 -12.85 7.50
CA ALA A 14 -7.91 -13.81 6.67
C ALA A 14 -7.85 -15.17 7.36
N PRO A 15 -8.09 -16.30 6.68
CA PRO A 15 -8.00 -17.62 7.27
C PRO A 15 -6.54 -17.99 7.57
N GLY A 16 -6.31 -18.80 8.59
CA GLY A 16 -4.99 -19.35 8.92
C GLY A 16 -4.00 -18.33 9.48
N LEU A 17 -4.45 -17.23 10.10
CA LEU A 17 -3.56 -16.20 10.65
C LEU A 17 -2.72 -16.70 11.83
N GLY A 18 -3.28 -17.60 12.63
CA GLY A 18 -2.59 -18.24 13.76
C GLY A 18 -1.78 -19.48 13.36
N ASP A 19 -1.88 -19.93 12.11
CA ASP A 19 -1.17 -21.12 11.66
C ASP A 19 0.33 -20.82 11.46
N PRO A 20 1.21 -21.80 11.70
CA PRO A 20 2.62 -21.67 11.35
C PRO A 20 2.77 -21.32 9.86
N PRO A 21 3.87 -20.67 9.46
CA PRO A 21 4.10 -20.33 8.05
C PRO A 21 3.98 -21.57 7.17
N SER A 22 3.12 -21.51 6.15
CA SER A 22 3.10 -22.57 5.12
C SER A 22 4.44 -22.56 4.41
N MET A 23 5.10 -23.72 4.34
CA MET A 23 6.38 -23.88 3.67
C MET A 23 6.13 -24.36 2.24
N ARG A 24 6.89 -23.83 1.28
CA ARG A 24 6.97 -24.35 -0.08
C ARG A 24 8.36 -24.91 -0.33
N GLN A 25 8.44 -25.98 -1.10
CA GLN A 25 9.71 -26.52 -1.54
C GLN A 25 10.24 -25.71 -2.72
N VAL A 26 11.47 -25.24 -2.60
CA VAL A 26 12.21 -24.57 -3.67
C VAL A 26 13.52 -25.29 -3.90
N TYR A 27 14.04 -25.15 -5.10
CA TYR A 27 15.21 -25.84 -5.61
C TYR A 27 16.27 -24.82 -5.99
N ARG A 28 17.50 -25.06 -5.53
CA ARG A 28 18.68 -24.23 -5.86
C ARG A 28 19.86 -25.11 -6.15
N LEU A 29 20.95 -24.51 -6.64
CA LEU A 29 22.21 -25.24 -6.87
C LEU A 29 22.66 -25.92 -5.57
N GLY A 30 22.99 -27.19 -5.67
CA GLY A 30 23.50 -28.00 -4.56
C GLY A 30 25.04 -28.11 -4.58
N ALA A 31 25.54 -29.12 -3.87
CA ALA A 31 26.96 -29.44 -3.95
C ALA A 31 27.32 -30.04 -5.31
N GLN A 32 28.61 -29.93 -5.71
CA GLN A 32 29.06 -30.62 -6.90
C GLN A 32 28.94 -32.14 -6.72
N THR A 33 28.54 -32.84 -7.79
CA THR A 33 28.42 -34.29 -7.80
C THR A 33 29.18 -34.92 -8.97
N GLU A 34 29.79 -36.07 -8.74
CA GLU A 34 30.50 -36.86 -9.78
C GLU A 34 29.55 -37.74 -10.62
N ALA A 35 28.24 -37.55 -10.51
CA ALA A 35 27.24 -38.38 -11.19
C ALA A 35 27.30 -38.21 -12.73
N ARG A 36 26.98 -39.29 -13.44
CA ARG A 36 26.85 -39.27 -14.90
C ARG A 36 25.87 -38.18 -15.36
N MET A 37 26.41 -37.22 -16.10
CA MET A 37 25.61 -36.10 -16.65
C MET A 37 24.96 -36.51 -17.97
N THR A 38 23.64 -36.17 -18.07
CA THR A 38 22.91 -36.23 -19.32
C THR A 38 22.58 -34.81 -19.75
N ASP A 39 22.30 -34.59 -21.03
CA ASP A 39 21.94 -33.26 -21.56
C ASP A 39 20.84 -32.58 -20.75
N ALA A 40 19.82 -33.35 -20.34
CA ALA A 40 18.73 -32.83 -19.51
C ALA A 40 19.20 -32.37 -18.11
N ARG A 41 20.15 -33.09 -17.50
CA ARG A 41 20.74 -32.70 -16.21
C ARG A 41 21.63 -31.48 -16.34
N GLN A 42 22.43 -31.41 -17.39
CA GLN A 42 23.30 -30.25 -17.69
C GLN A 42 22.47 -28.97 -17.86
N LYS A 43 21.33 -29.02 -18.57
CA LYS A 43 20.42 -27.87 -18.72
C LYS A 43 19.91 -27.34 -17.39
N VAL A 44 19.55 -28.20 -16.44
CA VAL A 44 19.09 -27.78 -15.10
C VAL A 44 20.22 -27.12 -14.34
N LEU A 45 21.42 -27.71 -14.34
CA LEU A 45 22.56 -27.17 -13.59
C LEU A 45 23.05 -25.85 -14.19
N ALA A 46 23.19 -25.76 -15.50
CA ALA A 46 23.56 -24.53 -16.21
C ALA A 46 22.59 -23.38 -15.92
N PHE A 47 21.28 -23.66 -15.89
CA PHE A 47 20.28 -22.67 -15.51
C PHE A 47 20.43 -22.24 -14.05
N LEU A 48 20.66 -23.16 -13.12
CA LEU A 48 20.86 -22.84 -11.71
C LEU A 48 22.19 -22.14 -11.44
N GLU A 49 23.23 -22.38 -12.24
CA GLU A 49 24.52 -21.66 -12.17
C GLU A 49 24.38 -20.22 -12.66
N GLU A 50 23.62 -20.00 -13.76
CA GLU A 50 23.33 -18.66 -14.27
C GLU A 50 22.52 -17.82 -13.26
N PHE A 51 21.64 -18.48 -12.47
CA PHE A 51 20.79 -17.82 -11.47
C PHE A 51 21.09 -18.31 -10.04
N ALA A 52 22.38 -18.40 -9.67
CA ALA A 52 22.85 -19.04 -8.42
C ALA A 52 22.24 -18.46 -7.14
N GLU A 53 21.89 -17.17 -7.12
CA GLU A 53 21.29 -16.48 -5.98
C GLU A 53 19.77 -16.71 -5.86
N LEU A 54 19.15 -17.30 -6.87
CA LEU A 54 17.70 -17.49 -6.92
C LEU A 54 17.32 -18.93 -6.55
N SER A 55 16.06 -19.08 -6.13
CA SER A 55 15.46 -20.37 -5.84
C SER A 55 14.16 -20.50 -6.61
N PHE A 56 13.89 -21.68 -7.16
CA PHE A 56 12.76 -21.93 -8.06
C PHE A 56 11.89 -23.04 -7.53
N THR A 57 10.59 -22.98 -7.74
CA THR A 57 9.71 -24.12 -7.52
C THR A 57 10.00 -25.22 -8.54
N LEU A 58 9.61 -26.46 -8.25
CA LEU A 58 9.78 -27.59 -9.17
C LEU A 58 9.19 -27.32 -10.56
N LYS A 59 8.03 -26.63 -10.61
CA LYS A 59 7.35 -26.27 -11.86
C LYS A 59 8.12 -25.21 -12.65
N GLU A 60 8.57 -24.18 -11.98
CA GLU A 60 9.36 -23.10 -12.60
C GLU A 60 10.68 -23.63 -13.16
N LEU A 61 11.43 -24.37 -12.35
CA LEU A 61 12.72 -24.94 -12.75
C LEU A 61 12.57 -25.94 -13.91
N SER A 62 11.57 -26.83 -13.85
CA SER A 62 11.31 -27.80 -14.93
C SER A 62 10.96 -27.09 -16.22
N LYS A 63 10.14 -26.03 -16.17
CA LYS A 63 9.72 -25.24 -17.33
C LYS A 63 10.90 -24.44 -17.91
N ALA A 64 11.69 -23.78 -17.07
CA ALA A 64 12.82 -22.96 -17.48
C ALA A 64 13.93 -23.80 -18.14
N ALA A 65 14.28 -24.93 -17.55
CA ALA A 65 15.29 -25.85 -18.10
C ALA A 65 14.76 -26.74 -19.24
N GLY A 66 13.46 -26.70 -19.55
CA GLY A 66 12.86 -27.54 -20.61
C GLY A 66 12.93 -29.04 -20.32
N VAL A 67 12.80 -29.43 -19.04
CA VAL A 67 12.93 -30.82 -18.61
C VAL A 67 11.70 -31.28 -17.80
N THR A 68 11.57 -32.60 -17.60
CA THR A 68 10.55 -33.15 -16.72
C THR A 68 10.93 -33.02 -15.25
N SER A 69 9.95 -32.94 -14.37
CA SER A 69 10.17 -32.86 -12.90
C SER A 69 10.96 -34.04 -12.35
N SER A 70 10.94 -35.20 -13.02
CA SER A 70 11.73 -36.38 -12.63
C SER A 70 13.22 -36.16 -12.75
N VAL A 71 13.69 -35.38 -13.72
CA VAL A 71 15.11 -35.01 -13.89
C VAL A 71 15.59 -34.17 -12.71
N VAL A 72 14.80 -33.15 -12.33
CA VAL A 72 15.10 -32.31 -11.15
C VAL A 72 15.14 -33.13 -9.88
N LYS A 73 14.13 -33.99 -9.62
CA LYS A 73 14.11 -34.88 -8.47
C LYS A 73 15.29 -35.87 -8.46
N GLY A 74 15.72 -36.31 -9.64
CA GLY A 74 16.92 -37.13 -9.78
C GLY A 74 18.18 -36.42 -9.37
N LEU A 75 18.33 -35.13 -9.70
CA LEU A 75 19.44 -34.29 -9.29
C LEU A 75 19.42 -33.98 -7.79
N VAL A 76 18.23 -33.85 -7.19
CA VAL A 76 18.09 -33.73 -5.72
C VAL A 76 18.61 -34.97 -5.01
N LYS A 77 18.26 -36.18 -5.48
CA LYS A 77 18.76 -37.43 -4.91
C LYS A 77 20.28 -37.58 -5.01
N LEU A 78 20.89 -36.96 -6.00
CA LEU A 78 22.34 -36.94 -6.21
C LEU A 78 23.04 -35.79 -5.44
N GLY A 79 22.29 -34.91 -4.77
CA GLY A 79 22.84 -33.75 -4.06
C GLY A 79 23.29 -32.58 -4.96
N ALA A 80 23.15 -32.71 -6.29
CA ALA A 80 23.49 -31.66 -7.23
C ALA A 80 22.50 -30.48 -7.24
N VAL A 81 21.28 -30.73 -6.81
CA VAL A 81 20.24 -29.72 -6.56
C VAL A 81 19.80 -29.86 -5.11
N ALA A 82 19.82 -28.76 -4.38
CA ALA A 82 19.33 -28.70 -3.01
C ALA A 82 17.85 -28.36 -2.99
N GLU A 83 17.05 -29.18 -2.30
CA GLU A 83 15.65 -28.90 -1.97
C GLU A 83 15.60 -28.19 -0.64
N VAL A 84 15.03 -27.00 -0.60
CA VAL A 84 14.95 -26.14 0.58
C VAL A 84 13.49 -25.74 0.84
N ALA A 85 13.06 -25.89 2.07
CA ALA A 85 11.76 -25.39 2.49
C ALA A 85 11.85 -23.88 2.78
N THR A 86 11.09 -23.07 2.07
CA THR A 86 11.00 -21.63 2.30
C THR A 86 9.57 -21.23 2.66
N PRO A 87 9.37 -20.18 3.44
CA PRO A 87 8.03 -19.66 3.69
C PRO A 87 7.29 -19.38 2.38
N GLN A 88 6.04 -19.79 2.29
CA GLN A 88 5.20 -19.52 1.11
C GLN A 88 4.89 -18.03 1.01
N ASP A 89 4.71 -17.37 2.15
CA ASP A 89 4.47 -15.94 2.23
C ASP A 89 5.82 -15.23 2.24
N MET A 90 6.28 -14.78 1.07
CA MET A 90 7.53 -14.03 0.92
C MET A 90 7.35 -12.58 1.38
N PRO A 91 8.39 -11.94 1.96
CA PRO A 91 8.37 -10.51 2.24
C PRO A 91 8.02 -9.68 1.00
N PHE A 92 7.51 -8.48 1.21
CA PHE A 92 7.37 -7.50 0.13
C PHE A 92 8.73 -6.96 -0.27
N ALA A 93 8.86 -6.51 -1.50
CA ALA A 93 10.06 -5.81 -1.95
C ALA A 93 10.27 -4.55 -1.09
N HIS A 94 11.53 -4.27 -0.79
CA HIS A 94 11.88 -3.15 0.07
C HIS A 94 11.62 -1.82 -0.64
N LEU A 95 10.87 -0.95 0.00
CA LEU A 95 10.63 0.43 -0.46
C LEU A 95 11.85 1.28 -0.12
N ASN A 96 12.38 1.98 -1.11
CA ASN A 96 13.51 2.88 -0.91
C ASN A 96 13.05 4.33 -0.76
N PRO A 97 12.98 4.86 0.47
CA PRO A 97 12.55 6.25 0.71
C PRO A 97 13.55 7.29 0.23
N SER A 98 14.80 6.90 -0.04
CA SER A 98 15.87 7.80 -0.51
C SER A 98 15.82 8.06 -2.02
N LEU A 99 14.98 7.36 -2.78
CA LEU A 99 14.77 7.68 -4.18
C LEU A 99 14.19 9.10 -4.33
N PRO A 100 14.60 9.85 -5.36
CA PRO A 100 14.08 11.19 -5.57
C PRO A 100 12.60 11.15 -5.89
N GLY A 101 11.82 12.00 -5.23
CA GLY A 101 10.43 12.28 -5.56
C GLY A 101 10.31 13.19 -6.79
N LYS A 102 9.07 13.50 -7.16
CA LYS A 102 8.82 14.53 -8.18
C LYS A 102 9.25 15.90 -7.68
N SER A 103 9.61 16.79 -8.59
CA SER A 103 9.88 18.18 -8.26
C SER A 103 8.64 18.81 -7.63
N LEU A 104 8.78 19.33 -6.43
CA LEU A 104 7.72 19.99 -5.68
C LEU A 104 7.69 21.49 -6.04
N SER A 105 6.49 22.07 -6.07
CA SER A 105 6.34 23.52 -6.07
C SER A 105 6.76 24.12 -4.72
N GLU A 106 6.94 25.43 -4.64
CA GLU A 106 7.27 26.12 -3.39
C GLU A 106 6.23 25.84 -2.29
N ASP A 107 4.93 25.90 -2.63
CA ASP A 107 3.84 25.61 -1.70
C ASP A 107 3.91 24.15 -1.20
N GLN A 108 4.19 23.19 -2.09
CA GLN A 108 4.32 21.77 -1.74
C GLN A 108 5.55 21.52 -0.87
N ALA A 109 6.70 22.13 -1.21
CA ALA A 109 7.92 22.01 -0.44
C ALA A 109 7.75 22.60 0.98
N ALA A 110 7.09 23.75 1.09
CA ALA A 110 6.74 24.35 2.38
C ALA A 110 5.79 23.46 3.20
N ALA A 111 4.81 22.83 2.56
CA ALA A 111 3.90 21.89 3.20
C ALA A 111 4.63 20.64 3.72
N VAL A 112 5.53 20.06 2.93
CA VAL A 112 6.38 18.94 3.34
C VAL A 112 7.26 19.33 4.53
N ALA A 113 7.92 20.47 4.47
CA ALA A 113 8.75 20.97 5.58
C ALA A 113 7.94 21.13 6.90
N GLN A 114 6.69 21.62 6.80
CA GLN A 114 5.80 21.72 7.96
C GLN A 114 5.36 20.35 8.51
N LEU A 115 5.13 19.36 7.66
CA LEU A 115 4.82 17.98 8.10
C LEU A 115 6.01 17.36 8.82
N GLN A 116 7.24 17.59 8.33
CA GLN A 116 8.46 17.02 8.85
C GLN A 116 8.97 17.72 10.12
N ALA A 117 8.76 19.04 10.24
CA ALA A 117 9.29 19.85 11.34
C ALA A 117 8.84 19.38 12.74
N ASN A 118 7.81 18.56 12.84
CA ASN A 118 7.24 18.09 14.09
C ASN A 118 6.91 16.59 13.99
N SER A 119 7.88 15.78 13.59
CA SER A 119 7.70 14.33 13.41
C SER A 119 7.60 13.55 14.73
N ALA A 120 8.00 14.14 15.85
CA ALA A 120 7.96 13.46 17.15
C ALA A 120 6.57 13.45 17.78
N GLY A 121 6.05 12.24 18.07
CA GLY A 121 4.83 12.02 18.81
C GLY A 121 3.55 12.16 17.98
N TYR A 122 2.41 12.05 18.68
CA TYR A 122 1.10 12.13 18.05
C TYR A 122 0.75 13.54 17.53
N ARG A 123 0.31 13.60 16.31
CA ARG A 123 -0.24 14.81 15.69
C ARG A 123 -1.24 14.46 14.59
N THR A 124 -2.27 15.26 14.46
CA THR A 124 -3.20 15.23 13.32
C THR A 124 -3.06 16.52 12.51
N THR A 125 -2.82 16.39 11.22
CA THR A 125 -2.70 17.50 10.28
C THR A 125 -3.76 17.38 9.19
N LEU A 126 -4.55 18.42 8.97
CA LEU A 126 -5.43 18.57 7.83
C LEU A 126 -4.66 19.20 6.67
N LEU A 127 -4.37 18.40 5.64
CA LEU A 127 -3.77 18.85 4.38
C LEU A 127 -4.89 19.24 3.41
N LYS A 128 -5.27 20.50 3.41
CA LYS A 128 -6.27 21.05 2.52
C LYS A 128 -5.62 21.50 1.20
N GLY A 129 -6.22 21.16 0.07
CA GLY A 129 -5.74 21.62 -1.22
C GLY A 129 -6.72 21.26 -2.32
N VAL A 130 -6.90 22.15 -3.29
CA VAL A 130 -7.79 21.92 -4.43
C VAL A 130 -7.40 20.65 -5.20
N THR A 131 -8.32 20.09 -5.97
CA THR A 131 -8.03 18.96 -6.86
C THR A 131 -6.90 19.33 -7.82
N GLY A 132 -5.88 18.49 -7.94
CA GLY A 132 -4.69 18.79 -8.74
C GLY A 132 -3.64 19.69 -8.06
N SER A 133 -3.76 20.00 -6.76
CA SER A 133 -2.74 20.75 -6.01
C SER A 133 -1.51 19.91 -5.64
N GLY A 134 -1.54 18.59 -5.88
CA GLY A 134 -0.44 17.69 -5.57
C GLY A 134 -0.39 17.22 -4.10
N LYS A 135 -1.52 17.15 -3.41
CA LYS A 135 -1.62 16.57 -2.06
C LYS A 135 -0.92 15.21 -1.96
N THR A 136 -1.06 14.39 -3.01
CA THR A 136 -0.46 13.06 -3.09
C THR A 136 1.07 13.12 -2.97
N GLU A 137 1.72 13.98 -3.72
CA GLU A 137 3.17 14.16 -3.64
C GLU A 137 3.60 14.61 -2.25
N VAL A 138 2.87 15.53 -1.63
CA VAL A 138 3.17 16.04 -0.28
C VAL A 138 3.08 14.93 0.76
N TYR A 139 2.01 14.13 0.76
CA TYR A 139 1.92 13.07 1.78
C TYR A 139 2.82 11.86 1.46
N LEU A 140 3.20 11.61 0.20
CA LEU A 140 4.20 10.58 -0.11
C LEU A 140 5.59 10.97 0.42
N GLU A 141 5.94 12.26 0.47
CA GLU A 141 7.15 12.73 1.15
C GLU A 141 7.08 12.55 2.67
N ALA A 142 5.90 12.72 3.28
CA ALA A 142 5.70 12.37 4.69
C ALA A 142 5.83 10.86 4.93
N VAL A 143 5.34 10.03 4.01
CA VAL A 143 5.57 8.57 4.03
C VAL A 143 7.07 8.27 3.93
N ALA A 144 7.81 8.92 3.02
CA ALA A 144 9.26 8.72 2.90
C ALA A 144 9.99 9.04 4.20
N SER A 145 9.63 10.13 4.88
CA SER A 145 10.19 10.47 6.20
C SER A 145 9.91 9.39 7.24
N CYS A 146 8.67 8.91 7.32
CA CYS A 146 8.27 7.83 8.23
C CYS A 146 9.06 6.53 7.98
N LEU A 147 9.26 6.16 6.70
CA LEU A 147 10.04 4.98 6.32
C LEU A 147 11.53 5.16 6.62
N ASN A 148 12.10 6.37 6.48
CA ASN A 148 13.48 6.69 6.87
C ASN A 148 13.71 6.58 8.38
N GLU A 149 12.67 6.80 9.19
CA GLU A 149 12.69 6.58 10.64
C GLU A 149 12.58 5.08 11.00
N GLY A 150 12.48 4.18 10.00
CA GLY A 150 12.30 2.74 10.18
C GLY A 150 10.88 2.34 10.59
N ARG A 151 9.93 3.26 10.58
CA ARG A 151 8.54 3.03 10.98
C ARG A 151 7.64 2.68 9.78
N GLN A 152 6.52 2.06 10.06
CA GLN A 152 5.54 1.65 9.04
C GLN A 152 4.53 2.76 8.75
N ALA A 153 4.08 2.83 7.49
CA ALA A 153 3.07 3.78 7.04
C ALA A 153 1.80 3.08 6.52
N LEU A 154 0.65 3.67 6.80
CA LEU A 154 -0.65 3.26 6.25
C LEU A 154 -1.24 4.41 5.44
N VAL A 155 -1.62 4.13 4.19
CA VAL A 155 -2.37 5.07 3.36
C VAL A 155 -3.76 4.50 3.12
N LEU A 156 -4.77 5.16 3.62
CA LEU A 156 -6.17 4.85 3.38
C LEU A 156 -6.67 5.65 2.19
N LEU A 157 -7.30 4.95 1.26
CA LEU A 157 -7.95 5.51 0.08
C LEU A 157 -9.40 5.03 0.01
N PRO A 158 -10.33 5.84 -0.53
CA PRO A 158 -11.61 5.32 -0.99
C PRO A 158 -11.39 4.16 -1.98
N GLU A 159 -12.24 3.13 -1.97
CA GLU A 159 -12.04 1.95 -2.84
C GLU A 159 -11.92 2.33 -4.33
N ILE A 160 -12.64 3.35 -4.77
CA ILE A 160 -12.58 3.88 -6.14
C ILE A 160 -11.25 4.58 -6.48
N ALA A 161 -10.51 5.04 -5.49
CA ALA A 161 -9.21 5.70 -5.65
C ALA A 161 -8.02 4.72 -5.57
N LEU A 162 -8.27 3.45 -5.19
CA LEU A 162 -7.29 2.36 -5.21
C LEU A 162 -7.06 1.88 -6.65
N THR A 163 -6.50 2.76 -7.47
CA THR A 163 -6.28 2.49 -8.90
C THR A 163 -4.87 2.00 -9.16
N ALA A 164 -4.68 1.31 -10.29
CA ALA A 164 -3.36 0.93 -10.78
C ALA A 164 -2.44 2.15 -10.97
N GLU A 165 -3.00 3.31 -11.31
CA GLU A 165 -2.26 4.56 -11.45
C GLU A 165 -1.66 5.02 -10.12
N PHE A 166 -2.43 4.96 -9.02
CA PHE A 166 -1.91 5.30 -7.70
C PHE A 166 -0.77 4.35 -7.28
N LEU A 167 -0.94 3.04 -7.48
CA LEU A 167 0.09 2.05 -7.18
C LEU A 167 1.36 2.28 -8.01
N THR A 168 1.21 2.60 -9.30
CA THR A 168 2.34 2.96 -10.18
C THR A 168 3.04 4.23 -9.69
N ARG A 169 2.31 5.20 -9.17
CA ARG A 169 2.87 6.42 -8.58
C ARG A 169 3.71 6.10 -7.33
N VAL A 170 3.22 5.22 -6.46
CA VAL A 170 3.97 4.75 -5.28
C VAL A 170 5.22 3.98 -5.72
N GLU A 171 5.10 3.08 -6.70
CA GLU A 171 6.22 2.31 -7.25
C GLU A 171 7.29 3.22 -7.85
N ALA A 172 6.88 4.25 -8.59
CA ALA A 172 7.82 5.24 -9.14
C ALA A 172 8.53 6.04 -8.03
N ARG A 173 7.87 6.33 -6.90
CA ARG A 173 8.46 7.08 -5.78
C ARG A 173 9.39 6.23 -4.93
N PHE A 174 9.11 4.95 -4.74
CA PHE A 174 9.81 4.11 -3.77
C PHE A 174 10.55 2.92 -4.39
N GLY A 175 10.50 2.72 -5.71
CA GLY A 175 11.18 1.64 -6.43
C GLY A 175 10.50 0.27 -6.29
N ALA A 176 9.43 0.15 -5.50
CA ALA A 176 8.68 -1.08 -5.32
C ALA A 176 7.21 -0.79 -5.00
N ARG A 177 6.36 -1.80 -5.19
CA ARG A 177 4.93 -1.72 -4.86
C ARG A 177 4.69 -1.87 -3.37
N PRO A 178 3.74 -1.11 -2.79
CA PRO A 178 3.31 -1.28 -1.41
C PRO A 178 2.52 -2.58 -1.23
N ALA A 179 2.33 -3.01 0.00
CA ALA A 179 1.34 -4.03 0.32
C ALA A 179 -0.08 -3.46 0.15
N GLU A 180 -0.98 -4.28 -0.38
CA GLU A 180 -2.37 -3.88 -0.66
C GLU A 180 -3.35 -4.54 0.30
N TRP A 181 -4.43 -3.79 0.70
CA TRP A 181 -5.48 -4.32 1.55
C TRP A 181 -6.86 -3.73 1.20
N HIS A 182 -7.60 -4.43 0.34
CA HIS A 182 -8.94 -4.03 -0.11
C HIS A 182 -9.78 -5.25 -0.52
N SER A 183 -11.03 -5.05 -0.91
CA SER A 183 -11.97 -6.13 -1.24
C SER A 183 -11.51 -7.02 -2.40
N GLY A 184 -10.79 -6.47 -3.37
CA GLY A 184 -10.27 -7.19 -4.55
C GLY A 184 -9.02 -8.04 -4.30
N VAL A 185 -8.37 -7.94 -3.13
CA VAL A 185 -7.17 -8.74 -2.82
C VAL A 185 -7.55 -10.18 -2.48
N THR A 186 -6.83 -11.15 -3.03
CA THR A 186 -7.06 -12.58 -2.78
C THR A 186 -6.83 -12.94 -1.31
N MET A 187 -7.45 -14.02 -0.84
CA MET A 187 -7.27 -14.47 0.56
C MET A 187 -5.82 -14.84 0.87
N THR A 188 -5.07 -15.34 -0.10
CA THR A 188 -3.63 -15.64 0.04
C THR A 188 -2.82 -14.36 0.27
N GLU A 189 -3.03 -13.33 -0.57
CA GLU A 189 -2.35 -12.04 -0.39
C GLU A 189 -2.79 -11.33 0.89
N ARG A 190 -4.07 -11.43 1.29
CA ARG A 190 -4.53 -10.90 2.59
C ARG A 190 -3.79 -11.54 3.76
N ARG A 191 -3.64 -12.89 3.75
CA ARG A 191 -2.88 -13.59 4.79
C ARG A 191 -1.43 -13.14 4.79
N ARG A 192 -0.79 -13.06 3.60
CA ARG A 192 0.57 -12.58 3.45
C ARG A 192 0.72 -11.15 4.00
N THR A 193 -0.12 -10.21 3.54
CA THR A 193 -0.09 -8.82 4.00
C THR A 193 -0.23 -8.74 5.51
N TRP A 194 -1.21 -9.44 6.09
CA TRP A 194 -1.42 -9.43 7.54
C TRP A 194 -0.19 -9.89 8.32
N LYS A 195 0.42 -11.02 7.90
CA LYS A 195 1.63 -11.57 8.54
C LYS A 195 2.83 -10.62 8.37
N MET A 196 3.07 -10.14 7.16
CA MET A 196 4.20 -9.26 6.86
C MET A 196 4.10 -7.91 7.57
N VAL A 197 2.89 -7.37 7.71
CA VAL A 197 2.64 -6.16 8.52
C VAL A 197 2.98 -6.40 9.98
N GLY A 198 2.50 -7.51 10.57
CA GLY A 198 2.75 -7.85 11.97
C GLY A 198 4.20 -8.22 12.28
N GLN A 199 5.00 -8.53 11.27
CA GLN A 199 6.44 -8.81 11.39
C GLN A 199 7.32 -7.60 11.03
N GLY A 200 6.73 -6.46 10.67
CA GLY A 200 7.47 -5.28 10.22
C GLY A 200 8.04 -5.39 8.80
N HIS A 201 7.75 -6.47 8.07
CA HIS A 201 8.27 -6.72 6.72
C HIS A 201 7.45 -6.05 5.60
N ALA A 202 6.31 -5.45 5.91
CA ALA A 202 5.56 -4.56 5.03
C ALA A 202 5.72 -3.13 5.55
N GLN A 203 6.57 -2.36 4.89
CA GLN A 203 6.90 -0.99 5.31
C GLN A 203 5.73 -0.03 5.08
N MET A 204 4.97 -0.21 4.00
CA MET A 204 3.82 0.61 3.64
C MET A 204 2.67 -0.28 3.21
N VAL A 205 1.49 0.04 3.70
CA VAL A 205 0.23 -0.54 3.25
C VAL A 205 -0.64 0.53 2.61
N VAL A 206 -1.20 0.22 1.45
CA VAL A 206 -2.24 1.01 0.80
C VAL A 206 -3.53 0.22 0.84
N GLY A 207 -4.61 0.82 1.33
CA GLY A 207 -5.84 0.06 1.44
C GLY A 207 -7.09 0.86 1.74
N ALA A 208 -8.20 0.14 1.74
CA ALA A 208 -9.50 0.67 2.16
C ALA A 208 -9.60 0.71 3.69
N ARG A 209 -10.71 1.24 4.21
CA ARG A 209 -10.98 1.45 5.64
C ARG A 209 -10.60 0.28 6.57
N SER A 210 -10.73 -0.97 6.12
CA SER A 210 -10.41 -2.14 6.94
C SER A 210 -8.90 -2.37 7.15
N ALA A 211 -8.02 -1.74 6.34
CA ALA A 211 -6.58 -1.77 6.54
C ALA A 211 -6.16 -1.15 7.87
N LEU A 212 -7.00 -0.29 8.42
CA LEU A 212 -6.79 0.34 9.71
C LEU A 212 -6.62 -0.67 10.86
N PHE A 213 -7.13 -1.88 10.74
CA PHE A 213 -7.07 -2.90 11.79
C PHE A 213 -5.93 -3.92 11.61
N LEU A 214 -5.06 -3.71 10.64
CA LEU A 214 -3.88 -4.56 10.47
C LEU A 214 -2.92 -4.44 11.66
N PRO A 215 -2.19 -5.52 12.00
CA PRO A 215 -1.36 -5.59 13.20
C PRO A 215 0.02 -4.95 12.98
N PHE A 216 0.07 -3.65 12.64
CA PHE A 216 1.34 -2.94 12.50
C PHE A 216 2.20 -3.08 13.75
N GLN A 217 3.49 -3.33 13.56
CA GLN A 217 4.45 -3.46 14.65
C GLN A 217 4.89 -2.09 15.17
N ASP A 218 5.17 -1.16 14.26
CA ASP A 218 5.53 0.23 14.59
C ASP A 218 4.93 1.20 13.57
N LEU A 219 3.66 1.54 13.76
CA LEU A 219 2.91 2.44 12.87
C LEU A 219 3.27 3.90 13.18
N GLY A 220 4.01 4.55 12.26
CA GLY A 220 4.45 5.94 12.40
C GLY A 220 3.53 6.96 11.77
N LEU A 221 2.91 6.59 10.65
CA LEU A 221 2.08 7.52 9.88
C LEU A 221 0.80 6.83 9.36
N ILE A 222 -0.31 7.52 9.49
CA ILE A 222 -1.56 7.19 8.82
C ILE A 222 -1.95 8.36 7.91
N VAL A 223 -2.09 8.11 6.63
CA VAL A 223 -2.68 9.05 5.66
C VAL A 223 -4.11 8.63 5.40
N VAL A 224 -5.04 9.55 5.43
CA VAL A 224 -6.43 9.36 5.01
C VAL A 224 -6.69 10.33 3.86
N ASP A 225 -6.61 9.82 2.63
CA ASP A 225 -6.85 10.63 1.45
C ASP A 225 -8.35 10.75 1.18
N GLU A 226 -8.78 11.90 0.66
CA GLU A 226 -10.18 12.29 0.53
C GLU A 226 -10.99 12.00 1.82
N GLU A 227 -10.50 12.53 2.96
CA GLU A 227 -11.00 12.21 4.31
C GLU A 227 -12.50 12.45 4.51
N HIS A 228 -13.11 13.26 3.64
CA HIS A 228 -14.53 13.58 3.63
C HIS A 228 -15.39 12.48 2.99
N ASP A 229 -14.78 11.50 2.31
CA ASP A 229 -15.51 10.47 1.57
C ASP A 229 -16.36 9.60 2.50
N SER A 230 -17.63 9.41 2.13
CA SER A 230 -18.58 8.62 2.92
C SER A 230 -18.22 7.13 3.02
N SER A 231 -17.38 6.60 2.10
CA SER A 231 -16.93 5.21 2.12
C SER A 231 -16.09 4.85 3.37
N TYR A 232 -15.57 5.86 4.07
CA TYR A 232 -14.91 5.65 5.36
C TYR A 232 -15.86 5.30 6.50
N LYS A 233 -17.14 5.57 6.34
CA LYS A 233 -18.16 5.21 7.32
C LYS A 233 -18.62 3.76 7.11
N GLN A 234 -18.46 2.93 8.13
CA GLN A 234 -18.99 1.57 8.18
C GLN A 234 -20.39 1.63 8.77
N GLU A 235 -21.40 1.28 7.98
CA GLU A 235 -22.82 1.33 8.39
C GLU A 235 -23.38 -0.03 8.76
N ASP A 236 -22.72 -1.11 8.34
CA ASP A 236 -23.12 -2.48 8.63
C ASP A 236 -22.22 -3.15 9.67
N GLY A 237 -22.80 -3.89 10.59
CA GLY A 237 -22.10 -4.68 11.58
C GLY A 237 -21.50 -3.85 12.71
N VAL A 238 -20.18 -3.63 12.69
CA VAL A 238 -19.51 -2.73 13.63
C VAL A 238 -19.49 -1.34 13.05
N LEU A 239 -20.19 -0.43 13.66
CA LEU A 239 -20.29 0.97 13.21
C LEU A 239 -19.02 1.73 13.60
N TYR A 240 -18.33 2.32 12.64
CA TYR A 240 -17.19 3.20 12.87
C TYR A 240 -16.95 4.10 11.64
N ASN A 241 -16.23 5.21 11.87
CA ASN A 241 -15.67 6.01 10.80
C ASN A 241 -14.14 5.78 10.79
N ALA A 242 -13.59 5.33 9.66
CA ALA A 242 -12.17 4.99 9.57
C ALA A 242 -11.26 6.23 9.73
N ARG A 243 -11.69 7.42 9.31
CA ARG A 243 -11.00 8.68 9.57
C ARG A 243 -10.81 8.91 11.08
N ASP A 244 -11.90 8.82 11.85
CA ASP A 244 -11.88 9.07 13.29
C ASP A 244 -11.08 7.98 14.02
N MET A 245 -11.22 6.74 13.58
CA MET A 245 -10.43 5.62 14.12
C MET A 245 -8.95 5.71 13.77
N ALA A 246 -8.58 6.32 12.62
CA ALA A 246 -7.18 6.59 12.28
C ALA A 246 -6.55 7.58 13.26
N VAL A 247 -7.28 8.65 13.58
CA VAL A 247 -6.85 9.64 14.58
C VAL A 247 -6.69 8.99 15.96
N LEU A 248 -7.69 8.20 16.39
CA LEU A 248 -7.62 7.48 17.66
C LEU A 248 -6.44 6.50 17.69
N ARG A 249 -6.26 5.70 16.64
CA ARG A 249 -5.17 4.73 16.57
C ARG A 249 -3.81 5.41 16.65
N ALA A 250 -3.60 6.48 15.87
CA ALA A 250 -2.35 7.23 15.89
C ALA A 250 -2.07 7.84 17.28
N SER A 251 -3.09 8.33 17.98
CA SER A 251 -2.92 8.84 19.33
C SER A 251 -2.48 7.76 20.33
N LEU A 252 -2.94 6.52 20.15
CA LEU A 252 -2.57 5.39 21.02
C LEU A 252 -1.15 4.88 20.76
N VAL A 253 -0.65 4.98 19.52
CA VAL A 253 0.69 4.49 19.15
C VAL A 253 1.74 5.59 19.05
N GLY A 254 1.38 6.85 19.32
CA GLY A 254 2.28 7.98 19.19
C GLY A 254 2.68 8.27 17.73
N GLY A 255 1.80 7.97 16.77
CA GLY A 255 2.03 8.22 15.36
C GLY A 255 1.42 9.52 14.86
N GLN A 256 1.62 9.83 13.60
CA GLN A 256 1.06 10.99 12.92
C GLN A 256 -0.13 10.63 12.04
N VAL A 257 -1.03 11.59 11.83
CA VAL A 257 -2.14 11.48 10.88
C VAL A 257 -2.10 12.66 9.91
N VAL A 258 -2.21 12.36 8.62
CA VAL A 258 -2.46 13.35 7.58
C VAL A 258 -3.84 13.08 6.99
N LEU A 259 -4.78 13.99 7.22
CA LEU A 259 -6.10 14.00 6.61
C LEU A 259 -6.03 14.88 5.38
N ALA A 260 -6.09 14.30 4.18
CA ALA A 260 -5.99 15.04 2.93
C ALA A 260 -7.36 15.22 2.29
N SER A 261 -7.70 16.44 1.87
CA SER A 261 -8.98 16.73 1.21
C SER A 261 -8.95 18.04 0.43
N ALA A 262 -9.74 18.10 -0.64
CA ALA A 262 -10.08 19.36 -1.30
C ALA A 262 -11.23 20.07 -0.59
N THR A 263 -12.17 19.29 -0.03
CA THR A 263 -13.40 19.72 0.64
C THR A 263 -13.49 19.07 2.01
N PRO A 264 -12.74 19.56 3.00
CA PRO A 264 -12.70 18.94 4.31
C PRO A 264 -14.06 18.77 4.95
N SER A 265 -14.26 17.68 5.67
CA SER A 265 -15.47 17.45 6.47
C SER A 265 -15.63 18.51 7.56
N LEU A 266 -16.87 18.77 7.98
CA LEU A 266 -17.16 19.72 9.04
C LEU A 266 -16.49 19.33 10.36
N GLU A 267 -16.40 18.05 10.65
CA GLU A 267 -15.75 17.53 11.86
C GLU A 267 -14.23 17.82 11.85
N SER A 268 -13.56 17.58 10.73
CA SER A 268 -12.13 17.89 10.58
C SER A 268 -11.88 19.39 10.65
N TRP A 269 -12.75 20.17 10.03
CA TRP A 269 -12.66 21.62 10.08
C TRP A 269 -12.87 22.17 11.49
N ALA A 270 -13.91 21.70 12.20
CA ALA A 270 -14.15 22.10 13.59
C ALA A 270 -12.97 21.76 14.52
N ASN A 271 -12.28 20.63 14.27
CA ASN A 271 -11.09 20.28 15.05
C ASN A 271 -9.90 21.19 14.73
N VAL A 272 -9.78 21.72 13.51
CA VAL A 272 -8.79 22.75 13.16
C VAL A 272 -9.11 24.05 13.91
N GLU A 273 -10.36 24.53 13.84
CA GLU A 273 -10.80 25.74 14.53
C GLU A 273 -10.63 25.65 16.06
N ALA A 274 -10.81 24.45 16.62
CA ALA A 274 -10.58 24.18 18.04
C ALA A 274 -9.11 24.01 18.40
N GLY A 275 -8.17 24.16 17.44
CA GLY A 275 -6.73 24.00 17.67
C GLY A 275 -6.26 22.57 17.96
N LYS A 276 -7.14 21.57 17.76
CA LYS A 276 -6.80 20.14 17.93
C LYS A 276 -6.02 19.58 16.76
N TYR A 277 -6.28 20.08 15.54
CA TYR A 277 -5.60 19.69 14.32
C TYR A 277 -4.79 20.86 13.77
N THR A 278 -3.62 20.57 13.22
CA THR A 278 -2.83 21.56 12.47
C THR A 278 -3.39 21.63 11.05
N LYS A 279 -3.51 22.82 10.46
CA LYS A 279 -3.91 22.98 9.06
C LYS A 279 -2.69 23.35 8.20
N ILE A 280 -2.52 22.65 7.10
CA ILE A 280 -1.62 22.99 5.99
C ILE A 280 -2.48 23.17 4.74
N GLU A 281 -2.26 24.24 3.98
CA GLU A 281 -3.08 24.56 2.83
C GLU A 281 -2.24 24.76 1.56
N LEU A 282 -2.52 23.97 0.54
CA LEU A 282 -1.99 24.13 -0.83
C LEU A 282 -2.94 25.01 -1.61
N LYS A 283 -2.55 26.25 -1.86
CA LYS A 283 -3.44 27.28 -2.43
C LYS A 283 -3.56 27.18 -3.94
N SER A 284 -2.52 26.69 -4.63
CA SER A 284 -2.45 26.65 -6.08
C SER A 284 -2.58 25.22 -6.62
N ARG A 285 -3.08 25.10 -7.86
CA ARG A 285 -2.97 23.87 -8.63
C ARG A 285 -1.54 23.71 -9.13
N PHE A 286 -1.08 22.48 -9.21
CA PHE A 286 0.21 22.19 -9.82
C PHE A 286 0.11 22.34 -11.35
N GLY A 287 1.00 23.16 -11.94
CA GLY A 287 1.05 23.42 -13.38
C GLY A 287 0.07 24.51 -13.86
N ALA A 288 0.01 24.68 -15.16
CA ALA A 288 -0.79 25.74 -15.82
C ALA A 288 -2.28 25.38 -16.01
N SER A 289 -2.83 24.53 -15.13
CA SER A 289 -4.23 24.11 -15.23
C SER A 289 -5.16 25.28 -14.88
N VAL A 290 -5.79 25.83 -15.90
CA VAL A 290 -6.83 26.87 -15.77
C VAL A 290 -8.17 26.19 -15.46
N LEU A 291 -9.00 26.83 -14.62
CA LEU A 291 -10.37 26.38 -14.42
C LEU A 291 -11.13 26.43 -15.77
N PRO A 292 -12.00 25.44 -16.05
CA PRO A 292 -12.86 25.52 -17.21
C PRO A 292 -13.74 26.78 -17.09
N GLU A 293 -13.97 27.43 -18.22
CA GLU A 293 -14.93 28.51 -18.29
C GLU A 293 -16.32 27.96 -18.02
N MET A 294 -16.99 28.51 -17.02
CA MET A 294 -18.35 28.11 -16.67
C MET A 294 -19.33 29.12 -17.19
N MET A 295 -20.20 28.72 -18.11
CA MET A 295 -21.34 29.50 -18.54
C MET A 295 -22.62 28.97 -17.95
N ALA A 296 -23.42 29.84 -17.35
CA ALA A 296 -24.77 29.50 -16.92
C ALA A 296 -25.74 29.70 -18.11
N ILE A 297 -26.45 28.65 -18.48
CA ILE A 297 -27.49 28.69 -19.50
C ILE A 297 -28.83 28.78 -18.80
N ASP A 298 -29.59 29.85 -19.00
CA ASP A 298 -30.96 29.94 -18.47
C ASP A 298 -31.93 29.17 -19.39
N MET A 299 -32.23 27.97 -19.01
CA MET A 299 -33.12 27.05 -19.74
C MET A 299 -34.55 27.58 -19.92
N ARG A 300 -34.93 28.67 -19.23
CA ARG A 300 -36.26 29.32 -19.45
C ARG A 300 -36.23 30.22 -20.66
N GLN A 301 -35.05 30.61 -21.12
CA GLN A 301 -34.86 31.52 -22.28
C GLN A 301 -34.40 30.75 -23.51
N GLU A 302 -33.90 29.53 -23.37
CA GLU A 302 -33.49 28.69 -24.49
C GLU A 302 -34.62 27.78 -24.96
N THR A 303 -34.89 27.82 -26.26
CA THR A 303 -35.81 26.86 -26.88
C THR A 303 -35.01 25.68 -27.43
N LEU A 304 -35.01 24.58 -26.71
CA LEU A 304 -34.37 23.35 -27.17
C LEU A 304 -35.24 22.68 -28.28
N PRO A 305 -34.61 22.14 -29.34
CA PRO A 305 -35.29 21.25 -30.27
C PRO A 305 -35.94 20.05 -29.51
N ALA A 306 -37.10 19.62 -30.00
CA ALA A 306 -37.92 18.59 -29.32
C ALA A 306 -37.22 17.23 -29.10
N ASP A 307 -36.11 16.99 -29.78
CA ASP A 307 -35.32 15.76 -29.74
C ASP A 307 -33.97 15.89 -29.01
N ARG A 308 -33.69 17.05 -28.39
CA ARG A 308 -32.45 17.30 -27.64
C ARG A 308 -32.70 17.68 -26.20
N TRP A 309 -31.92 17.09 -25.31
CA TRP A 309 -31.93 17.33 -23.87
C TRP A 309 -30.76 18.21 -23.40
N ILE A 310 -29.85 18.56 -24.31
CA ILE A 310 -28.65 19.36 -24.03
C ILE A 310 -28.50 20.36 -25.17
N SER A 311 -28.24 21.63 -24.84
CA SER A 311 -27.98 22.74 -25.77
C SER A 311 -26.62 22.60 -26.45
#